data_bb271c310971a64b72b6cbe31edc68e3
#
_entry.id   bb271c310971a64b72b6cbe31edc68e3
#
_cell.length_a   1.000
_cell.length_b   1.000
_cell.length_c   1.000
_cell.angle_alpha   90.00
_cell.angle_beta   90.00
_cell.angle_gamma   90.00
#
_symmetry.space_group_name_H-M   'P 1'
#
loop_
_entity.id
_entity.type
_entity.pdbx_description
1 polymer ?
#
loop_
_entity_poly.entity_id
_entity_poly.type
_entity_poly.pdbx_seq_one_letter_code
_entity_poly.pdbx_strand_id
1 'polypeptide(L)'
;MSSIVCLSHREDVDGILSAVLIKAALKAKQTQTILADYANILSKLQKISNMASISQAPLSGASDLNSDQLGVATNLSWASRQRASSATENASKNNDNKTKPQRLFICDLGLSKKTQDKFLSLVQEIISKGIKVTYFDHHDIGDGIKKELKKSGVTLIHSIEECTSVQIYKKYKKKLDSHAAFFAASAALTDYMECRPLASVLASRFDRQFLMLEATALSYMISSNQNNEEFLVRVVESLSEMKYPHEIEGGFAIAERYAKKVADGVRTVQDAIVNKKNLAYTPSFSDLSAGVIVNFVLGISEKPVAMVYRLKDDINSYIISIRASKACGVHLGRIVNEVASNIGGSGGGHEKACGAMVPKDKLEQFIDAIDNAIDN
;
A
#
# COMPACT_ATOMS: atom_id res chain seq x y z
N MET A 1 27.25 -4.13 -7.32
CA MET A 1 26.14 -4.83 -6.64
C MET A 1 24.85 -4.51 -7.38
N SER A 2 23.93 -5.47 -7.54
CA SER A 2 22.70 -5.25 -8.30
C SER A 2 21.75 -4.31 -7.56
N SER A 3 21.36 -3.21 -8.19
CA SER A 3 20.35 -2.27 -7.66
C SER A 3 18.96 -2.92 -7.74
N ILE A 4 18.24 -2.90 -6.63
CA ILE A 4 16.92 -3.51 -6.48
C ILE A 4 15.92 -2.42 -6.12
N VAL A 5 14.77 -2.41 -6.78
CA VAL A 5 13.60 -1.59 -6.41
C VAL A 5 12.51 -2.51 -5.90
N CYS A 6 11.92 -2.17 -4.76
CA CYS A 6 10.71 -2.78 -4.23
C CYS A 6 9.59 -1.73 -4.25
N LEU A 7 8.60 -1.94 -5.11
CA LEU A 7 7.36 -1.16 -5.18
C LEU A 7 6.28 -1.92 -4.42
N SER A 8 5.78 -1.37 -3.32
CA SER A 8 4.85 -2.07 -2.42
C SER A 8 3.68 -1.18 -2.01
N HIS A 9 2.57 -1.81 -1.64
CA HIS A 9 1.40 -1.09 -1.13
C HIS A 9 1.74 -0.37 0.18
N ARG A 10 1.15 0.83 0.39
CA ARG A 10 1.53 1.70 1.51
C ARG A 10 0.47 1.84 2.59
N GLU A 11 -0.78 1.43 2.32
CA GLU A 11 -1.92 1.79 3.15
C GLU A 11 -2.24 0.77 4.23
N ASP A 12 -1.62 -0.42 4.17
CA ASP A 12 -1.83 -1.50 5.13
C ASP A 12 -0.54 -2.23 5.54
N VAL A 13 -0.71 -3.16 6.46
CA VAL A 13 0.40 -3.91 7.06
C VAL A 13 0.98 -4.92 6.08
N ASP A 14 0.15 -5.56 5.23
CA ASP A 14 0.63 -6.57 4.29
C ASP A 14 1.57 -5.95 3.25
N GLY A 15 1.19 -4.80 2.68
CA GLY A 15 2.06 -4.08 1.76
C GLY A 15 3.37 -3.61 2.41
N ILE A 16 3.32 -3.02 3.60
CA ILE A 16 4.53 -2.56 4.32
C ILE A 16 5.43 -3.75 4.67
N LEU A 17 4.89 -4.83 5.23
CA LEU A 17 5.67 -6.00 5.60
C LEU A 17 6.17 -6.81 4.39
N SER A 18 5.48 -6.73 3.26
CA SER A 18 5.97 -7.26 1.99
C SER A 18 7.29 -6.58 1.58
N ALA A 19 7.37 -5.25 1.67
CA ALA A 19 8.62 -4.52 1.42
C ALA A 19 9.73 -4.90 2.42
N VAL A 20 9.39 -5.01 3.71
CA VAL A 20 10.29 -5.47 4.78
C VAL A 20 10.89 -6.83 4.44
N LEU A 21 10.04 -7.81 4.11
CA LEU A 21 10.47 -9.19 3.84
C LEU A 21 11.31 -9.30 2.57
N ILE A 22 11.00 -8.55 1.50
CA ILE A 22 11.83 -8.48 0.30
C ILE A 22 13.21 -7.91 0.63
N LYS A 23 13.27 -6.81 1.38
CA LYS A 23 14.51 -6.15 1.75
C LYS A 23 15.39 -7.08 2.62
N ALA A 24 14.79 -7.71 3.62
CA ALA A 24 15.48 -8.66 4.50
C ALA A 24 15.98 -9.90 3.75
N ALA A 25 15.14 -10.50 2.88
CA ALA A 25 15.51 -11.71 2.14
C ALA A 25 16.67 -11.50 1.17
N LEU A 26 16.81 -10.31 0.62
CA LEU A 26 17.82 -10.01 -0.39
C LEU A 26 19.10 -9.45 0.21
N LYS A 27 19.12 -9.09 1.51
CA LYS A 27 20.25 -8.51 2.25
C LYS A 27 20.94 -7.39 1.47
N ALA A 28 20.19 -6.69 0.64
CA ALA A 28 20.72 -5.73 -0.28
C ALA A 28 20.72 -4.35 0.37
N LYS A 29 21.89 -3.88 0.84
CA LYS A 29 22.07 -2.47 1.27
C LYS A 29 21.59 -1.45 0.22
N GLN A 30 21.33 -1.89 -1.02
CA GLN A 30 20.90 -1.08 -2.15
C GLN A 30 19.46 -1.41 -2.61
N THR A 31 18.59 -1.89 -1.72
CA THR A 31 17.16 -2.03 -2.04
C THR A 31 16.48 -0.68 -1.79
N GLN A 32 16.05 -0.03 -2.86
CA GLN A 32 15.22 1.16 -2.77
C GLN A 32 13.76 0.74 -2.58
N THR A 33 13.14 1.17 -1.48
CA THR A 33 11.70 1.02 -1.26
C THR A 33 10.96 2.19 -1.88
N ILE A 34 9.96 1.90 -2.68
CA ILE A 34 8.98 2.86 -3.21
C ILE A 34 7.61 2.39 -2.76
N LEU A 35 6.88 3.25 -2.08
CA LEU A 35 5.54 2.95 -1.59
C LEU A 35 4.50 3.57 -2.53
N ALA A 36 3.45 2.81 -2.82
CA ALA A 36 2.39 3.20 -3.73
C ALA A 36 1.01 2.84 -3.19
N ASP A 37 0.01 3.57 -3.67
CA ASP A 37 -1.41 3.25 -3.55
C ASP A 37 -2.05 3.08 -4.93
N TYR A 38 -3.32 2.72 -4.97
CA TYR A 38 -4.04 2.51 -6.23
C TYR A 38 -4.16 3.77 -7.09
N ALA A 39 -4.06 4.98 -6.49
CA ALA A 39 -4.12 6.24 -7.23
C ALA A 39 -2.82 6.58 -7.94
N ASN A 40 -1.67 6.17 -7.38
CA ASN A 40 -0.35 6.60 -7.86
C ASN A 40 0.55 5.48 -8.41
N ILE A 41 0.13 4.22 -8.36
CA ILE A 41 0.92 3.07 -8.84
C ILE A 41 1.48 3.28 -10.26
N LEU A 42 0.67 3.79 -11.19
CA LEU A 42 1.10 4.01 -12.57
C LEU A 42 2.19 5.08 -12.68
N SER A 43 2.05 6.16 -11.92
CA SER A 43 3.07 7.22 -11.88
C SER A 43 4.38 6.76 -11.24
N LYS A 44 4.30 5.91 -10.20
CA LYS A 44 5.48 5.30 -9.57
C LYS A 44 6.18 4.33 -10.53
N LEU A 45 5.43 3.50 -11.28
CA LEU A 45 6.00 2.63 -12.33
C LEU A 45 6.67 3.44 -13.45
N GLN A 46 6.04 4.52 -13.92
CA GLN A 46 6.64 5.40 -14.91
C GLN A 46 7.96 6.00 -14.42
N LYS A 47 8.01 6.42 -13.14
CA LYS A 47 9.25 6.90 -12.51
C LYS A 47 10.34 5.82 -12.51
N ILE A 48 10.00 4.57 -12.18
CA ILE A 48 10.94 3.44 -12.21
C ILE A 48 11.43 3.17 -13.64
N SER A 49 10.53 3.23 -14.63
CA SER A 49 10.89 3.09 -16.03
C SER A 49 11.88 4.17 -16.48
N ASN A 50 11.66 5.42 -16.08
CA ASN A 50 12.54 6.55 -16.39
C ASN A 50 13.93 6.40 -15.73
N MET A 51 14.00 5.88 -14.48
CA MET A 51 15.28 5.59 -13.82
C MET A 51 16.13 4.59 -14.60
N ALA A 52 15.51 3.67 -15.33
CA ALA A 52 16.19 2.71 -16.19
C ALA A 52 16.82 3.35 -17.46
N SER A 53 16.28 4.47 -17.92
CA SER A 53 16.72 5.15 -19.15
C SER A 53 17.92 6.09 -18.93
N ILE A 54 18.10 6.64 -17.73
CA ILE A 54 19.13 7.65 -17.43
C ILE A 54 20.55 7.07 -17.54
N SER A 55 20.74 5.76 -17.43
CA SER A 55 22.06 5.13 -17.49
C SER A 55 22.55 4.81 -18.92
N GLN A 56 21.82 5.17 -19.95
CA GLN A 56 22.18 4.90 -21.36
C GLN A 56 22.77 6.11 -22.09
N ALA A 57 22.96 7.27 -21.43
CA ALA A 57 23.67 8.37 -22.08
C ALA A 57 25.16 8.01 -22.20
N PRO A 58 25.75 7.95 -23.40
CA PRO A 58 27.16 7.71 -23.55
C PRO A 58 27.93 8.92 -22.99
N LEU A 59 29.01 8.65 -22.29
CA LEU A 59 30.06 9.64 -21.99
C LEU A 59 30.75 10.02 -23.31
N SER A 60 30.09 10.84 -24.15
CA SER A 60 30.68 11.43 -25.32
C SER A 60 30.79 12.94 -25.07
N GLY A 61 32.02 13.40 -24.91
CA GLY A 61 32.31 14.84 -24.93
C GLY A 61 33.15 15.35 -23.76
N ALA A 62 34.31 14.75 -23.53
CA ALA A 62 35.41 15.49 -22.92
C ALA A 62 36.44 15.74 -24.02
N SER A 63 36.25 16.81 -24.79
CA SER A 63 37.29 17.38 -25.61
C SER A 63 37.16 18.91 -25.53
N ASP A 64 38.23 19.52 -25.08
CA ASP A 64 38.67 20.91 -25.31
C ASP A 64 37.80 22.05 -24.75
N LEU A 65 38.13 22.49 -23.54
CA LEU A 65 37.98 23.89 -23.19
C LEU A 65 39.38 24.48 -22.93
N ASN A 66 39.77 25.34 -23.88
CA ASN A 66 40.95 26.16 -23.86
C ASN A 66 41.05 27.02 -22.57
N SER A 67 42.23 26.96 -21.99
CA SER A 67 42.74 27.96 -21.05
C SER A 67 42.96 29.28 -21.77
N ASP A 68 42.07 30.26 -21.60
CA ASP A 68 42.40 31.69 -21.73
C ASP A 68 41.16 32.53 -21.43
N GLN A 69 41.06 32.98 -20.20
CA GLN A 69 40.53 34.27 -19.77
C GLN A 69 40.62 34.43 -18.24
N LEU A 70 41.82 34.79 -17.79
CA LEU A 70 42.03 35.44 -16.49
C LEU A 70 41.81 36.96 -16.71
N GLY A 71 40.79 37.51 -16.12
CA GLY A 71 40.51 38.95 -16.17
C GLY A 71 39.66 39.40 -14.98
N VAL A 72 40.35 39.86 -13.93
CA VAL A 72 39.98 40.95 -13.00
C VAL A 72 38.56 41.00 -12.41
N ALA A 73 38.46 40.75 -11.13
CA ALA A 73 37.55 41.50 -10.24
C ALA A 73 38.12 41.58 -8.82
N THR A 74 38.46 42.81 -8.49
CA THR A 74 38.93 43.28 -7.19
C THR A 74 37.76 43.56 -6.25
N ASN A 75 38.00 43.31 -4.93
CA ASN A 75 37.36 43.91 -3.76
C ASN A 75 35.90 43.54 -3.45
N LEU A 76 35.75 42.55 -2.58
CA LEU A 76 34.61 42.48 -1.66
C LEU A 76 35.12 42.20 -0.24
N SER A 77 34.51 42.93 0.72
CA SER A 77 34.94 43.06 2.10
C SER A 77 34.89 41.75 2.90
N TRP A 78 35.73 41.67 3.94
CA TRP A 78 35.94 40.54 4.84
C TRP A 78 34.69 39.97 5.47
N ALA A 79 33.63 40.75 5.70
CA ALA A 79 32.38 40.31 6.34
C ALA A 79 31.48 39.41 5.45
N SER A 80 31.68 39.39 4.14
CA SER A 80 30.92 38.56 3.18
C SER A 80 31.50 37.14 2.98
N ARG A 81 32.70 36.87 3.44
CA ARG A 81 33.35 35.55 3.27
C ARG A 81 32.94 34.53 4.30
N GLN A 82 32.47 34.93 5.50
CA GLN A 82 32.02 33.98 6.53
C GLN A 82 30.61 33.46 6.34
N ARG A 83 29.75 34.10 5.52
CA ARG A 83 28.41 33.59 5.20
C ARG A 83 28.33 32.73 3.93
N ALA A 84 29.35 32.75 3.12
CA ALA A 84 29.41 31.93 1.91
C ALA A 84 30.02 30.54 2.14
N SER A 85 30.81 30.34 3.20
CA SER A 85 31.45 29.06 3.50
C SER A 85 30.54 28.08 4.20
N SER A 86 29.44 28.52 4.87
CA SER A 86 28.47 27.63 5.52
C SER A 86 27.32 27.18 4.60
N ALA A 87 27.15 27.85 3.44
CA ALA A 87 26.09 27.47 2.47
C ALA A 87 26.60 26.54 1.36
N THR A 88 27.90 26.44 1.15
CA THR A 88 28.50 25.61 0.09
C THR A 88 28.93 24.23 0.56
N GLU A 89 29.06 23.98 1.87
CA GLU A 89 29.38 22.64 2.39
C GLU A 89 28.19 21.69 2.51
N ASN A 90 26.96 22.19 2.46
CA ASN A 90 25.75 21.35 2.49
C ASN A 90 25.13 21.03 1.12
N ALA A 91 25.69 21.54 0.03
CA ALA A 91 25.18 21.29 -1.32
C ALA A 91 25.94 20.22 -2.13
N SER A 92 26.99 19.61 -1.56
CA SER A 92 27.87 18.69 -2.33
C SER A 92 27.95 17.25 -1.83
N LYS A 93 26.90 16.71 -1.18
CA LYS A 93 26.87 15.28 -0.77
C LYS A 93 25.62 14.52 -1.17
N ASN A 94 24.91 14.91 -2.20
CA ASN A 94 23.87 14.08 -2.81
C ASN A 94 24.19 13.79 -4.29
N ASN A 95 25.39 13.37 -4.58
CA ASN A 95 25.67 12.63 -5.81
C ASN A 95 25.32 11.15 -5.53
N ASP A 96 24.02 10.85 -5.38
CA ASP A 96 23.52 9.50 -5.51
C ASP A 96 23.86 9.01 -6.91
N ASN A 97 24.90 8.21 -7.03
CA ASN A 97 25.16 7.36 -8.18
C ASN A 97 23.96 6.41 -8.33
N LYS A 98 22.87 6.90 -8.93
CA LYS A 98 21.66 6.13 -9.20
C LYS A 98 22.00 5.05 -10.22
N THR A 99 22.51 3.92 -9.74
CA THR A 99 22.73 2.75 -10.58
C THR A 99 21.39 2.27 -11.11
N LYS A 100 21.33 1.95 -12.41
CA LYS A 100 20.16 1.40 -13.07
C LYS A 100 19.61 0.20 -12.27
N PRO A 101 18.31 0.15 -11.93
CA PRO A 101 17.74 -1.00 -11.25
C PRO A 101 17.84 -2.24 -12.16
N GLN A 102 18.29 -3.34 -11.59
CA GLN A 102 18.36 -4.63 -12.31
C GLN A 102 17.17 -5.53 -12.02
N ARG A 103 16.50 -5.30 -10.88
CA ARG A 103 15.34 -6.07 -10.43
C ARG A 103 14.29 -5.15 -9.86
N LEU A 104 13.04 -5.40 -10.23
CA LEU A 104 11.86 -4.77 -9.66
C LEU A 104 11.00 -5.85 -8.98
N PHE A 105 10.66 -5.63 -7.72
CA PHE A 105 9.63 -6.37 -7.02
C PHE A 105 8.40 -5.48 -6.91
N ILE A 106 7.25 -6.01 -7.30
CA ILE A 106 5.95 -5.38 -7.11
C ILE A 106 5.21 -6.24 -6.10
N CYS A 107 4.70 -5.63 -5.03
CA CYS A 107 4.13 -6.36 -3.91
C CYS A 107 2.80 -5.75 -3.49
N ASP A 108 1.77 -6.60 -3.39
CA ASP A 108 0.49 -6.27 -2.77
C ASP A 108 -0.24 -5.07 -3.42
N LEU A 109 -0.25 -5.02 -4.72
CA LEU A 109 -0.84 -3.95 -5.51
C LEU A 109 -1.82 -4.54 -6.53
N GLY A 110 -3.05 -4.80 -6.10
CA GLY A 110 -4.13 -5.30 -6.95
C GLY A 110 -4.40 -4.39 -8.16
N LEU A 111 -4.98 -4.96 -9.21
CA LEU A 111 -5.21 -4.26 -10.47
C LEU A 111 -6.71 -4.07 -10.74
N SER A 112 -7.13 -2.83 -10.91
CA SER A 112 -8.49 -2.53 -11.40
C SER A 112 -8.58 -2.64 -12.92
N LYS A 113 -9.77 -2.92 -13.44
CA LYS A 113 -10.02 -2.95 -14.90
C LYS A 113 -9.60 -1.66 -15.60
N LYS A 114 -9.67 -0.50 -14.92
CA LYS A 114 -9.29 0.81 -15.49
C LYS A 114 -7.77 1.00 -15.59
N THR A 115 -7.00 0.34 -14.76
CA THR A 115 -5.55 0.54 -14.66
C THR A 115 -4.72 -0.59 -15.25
N GLN A 116 -5.31 -1.77 -15.43
CA GLN A 116 -4.61 -2.99 -15.80
C GLN A 116 -3.83 -2.90 -17.11
N ASP A 117 -4.41 -2.31 -18.17
CA ASP A 117 -3.77 -2.25 -19.49
C ASP A 117 -2.55 -1.32 -19.47
N LYS A 118 -2.68 -0.17 -18.80
CA LYS A 118 -1.57 0.77 -18.64
C LYS A 118 -0.49 0.22 -17.71
N PHE A 119 -0.88 -0.50 -16.67
CA PHE A 119 0.05 -1.21 -15.80
C PHE A 119 0.87 -2.24 -16.60
N LEU A 120 0.19 -3.06 -17.41
CA LEU A 120 0.82 -4.08 -18.25
C LEU A 120 1.81 -3.44 -19.24
N SER A 121 1.41 -2.38 -19.93
CA SER A 121 2.28 -1.62 -20.83
C SER A 121 3.55 -1.10 -20.14
N LEU A 122 3.41 -0.50 -18.96
CA LEU A 122 4.56 0.01 -18.19
C LEU A 122 5.49 -1.11 -17.72
N VAL A 123 4.93 -2.24 -17.28
CA VAL A 123 5.73 -3.41 -16.89
C VAL A 123 6.50 -3.98 -18.10
N GLN A 124 5.88 -4.06 -19.27
CA GLN A 124 6.54 -4.46 -20.52
C GLN A 124 7.67 -3.51 -20.91
N GLU A 125 7.44 -2.20 -20.79
CA GLU A 125 8.48 -1.18 -21.01
C GLU A 125 9.67 -1.36 -20.05
N ILE A 126 9.39 -1.60 -18.76
CA ILE A 126 10.44 -1.86 -17.74
C ILE A 126 11.25 -3.12 -18.10
N ILE A 127 10.58 -4.18 -18.53
CA ILE A 127 11.24 -5.44 -18.93
C ILE A 127 12.08 -5.22 -20.19
N SER A 128 11.60 -4.48 -21.19
CA SER A 128 12.34 -4.17 -22.41
C SER A 128 13.64 -3.41 -22.15
N LYS A 129 13.71 -2.68 -21.05
CA LYS A 129 14.92 -2.02 -20.54
C LYS A 129 15.85 -2.96 -19.77
N GLY A 130 15.58 -4.28 -19.75
CA GLY A 130 16.43 -5.30 -19.15
C GLY A 130 16.25 -5.47 -17.63
N ILE A 131 15.18 -4.93 -17.03
CA ILE A 131 14.87 -5.09 -15.61
C ILE A 131 14.06 -6.38 -15.42
N LYS A 132 14.51 -7.25 -14.50
CA LYS A 132 13.75 -8.46 -14.12
C LYS A 132 12.62 -8.08 -13.17
N VAL A 133 11.38 -8.37 -13.54
CA VAL A 133 10.21 -8.07 -12.72
C VAL A 133 9.69 -9.32 -12.02
N THR A 134 9.49 -9.23 -10.71
CA THR A 134 8.78 -10.23 -9.89
C THR A 134 7.58 -9.55 -9.25
N TYR A 135 6.38 -10.12 -9.45
CA TYR A 135 5.16 -9.59 -8.88
C TYR A 135 4.56 -10.60 -7.90
N PHE A 136 4.41 -10.18 -6.64
CA PHE A 136 3.74 -10.89 -5.57
C PHE A 136 2.40 -10.22 -5.29
N ASP A 137 1.31 -11.00 -5.29
CA ASP A 137 0.00 -10.45 -5.00
C ASP A 137 -1.00 -11.53 -4.56
N HIS A 138 -2.04 -11.13 -3.86
CA HIS A 138 -3.13 -12.03 -3.44
C HIS A 138 -4.52 -11.55 -3.92
N HIS A 139 -4.62 -10.37 -4.49
CA HIS A 139 -5.87 -9.84 -5.03
C HIS A 139 -6.34 -10.62 -6.27
N ASP A 140 -7.64 -10.63 -6.52
CA ASP A 140 -8.15 -11.21 -7.78
C ASP A 140 -7.83 -10.30 -8.98
N ILE A 141 -6.84 -10.69 -9.76
CA ILE A 141 -6.39 -9.95 -10.95
C ILE A 141 -6.86 -10.55 -12.27
N GLY A 142 -7.77 -11.52 -12.24
CA GLY A 142 -8.32 -12.17 -13.43
C GLY A 142 -7.29 -13.01 -14.23
N ASP A 143 -7.75 -14.10 -14.82
CA ASP A 143 -6.84 -15.06 -15.48
C ASP A 143 -6.23 -14.51 -16.78
N GLY A 144 -6.94 -13.62 -17.49
CA GLY A 144 -6.42 -12.96 -18.69
C GLY A 144 -5.15 -12.15 -18.38
N ILE A 145 -5.20 -11.32 -17.35
CA ILE A 145 -4.05 -10.52 -16.92
C ILE A 145 -2.91 -11.38 -16.40
N LYS A 146 -3.21 -12.44 -15.63
CA LYS A 146 -2.17 -13.41 -15.20
C LYS A 146 -1.41 -14.02 -16.38
N LYS A 147 -2.12 -14.37 -17.45
CA LYS A 147 -1.50 -14.91 -18.68
C LYS A 147 -0.62 -13.87 -19.38
N GLU A 148 -1.11 -12.65 -19.55
CA GLU A 148 -0.35 -11.57 -20.20
C GLU A 148 0.89 -11.14 -19.40
N LEU A 149 0.81 -11.06 -18.07
CA LEU A 149 1.96 -10.79 -17.20
C LEU A 149 3.05 -11.87 -17.37
N LYS A 150 2.67 -13.16 -17.35
CA LYS A 150 3.63 -14.26 -17.55
C LYS A 150 4.23 -14.25 -18.95
N LYS A 151 3.43 -13.99 -19.99
CA LYS A 151 3.89 -13.89 -21.39
C LYS A 151 4.86 -12.72 -21.58
N SER A 152 4.68 -11.64 -20.85
CA SER A 152 5.59 -10.48 -20.85
C SER A 152 6.92 -10.73 -20.11
N GLY A 153 7.11 -11.89 -19.49
CA GLY A 153 8.34 -12.24 -18.77
C GLY A 153 8.33 -11.88 -17.27
N VAL A 154 7.16 -11.54 -16.71
CA VAL A 154 7.00 -11.33 -15.26
C VAL A 154 7.06 -12.65 -14.51
N THR A 155 7.90 -12.75 -13.49
CA THR A 155 7.80 -13.83 -12.51
C THR A 155 6.62 -13.54 -11.58
N LEU A 156 5.44 -14.07 -11.91
CA LEU A 156 4.23 -13.89 -11.13
C LEU A 156 4.12 -14.95 -10.04
N ILE A 157 4.01 -14.51 -8.79
CA ILE A 157 3.73 -15.33 -7.60
C ILE A 157 2.41 -14.80 -7.03
N HIS A 158 1.34 -15.55 -7.25
CA HIS A 158 -0.01 -15.11 -6.95
C HIS A 158 -0.83 -16.25 -6.36
N SER A 159 -1.50 -15.99 -5.25
CA SER A 159 -2.44 -16.90 -4.62
C SER A 159 -3.44 -16.10 -3.79
N ILE A 160 -4.72 -16.36 -3.95
CA ILE A 160 -5.78 -15.81 -3.10
C ILE A 160 -5.90 -16.53 -1.74
N GLU A 161 -5.13 -17.59 -1.51
CA GLU A 161 -5.17 -18.39 -0.29
C GLU A 161 -4.31 -17.83 0.84
N GLU A 162 -3.36 -16.97 0.54
CA GLU A 162 -2.43 -16.41 1.53
C GLU A 162 -2.13 -14.95 1.15
N CYS A 163 -2.02 -14.07 2.13
CA CYS A 163 -1.62 -12.68 1.90
C CYS A 163 -0.21 -12.57 1.30
N THR A 164 0.10 -11.45 0.73
CA THR A 164 1.35 -11.24 -0.04
C THR A 164 2.60 -11.49 0.81
N SER A 165 2.64 -11.01 2.04
CA SER A 165 3.77 -11.24 2.97
C SER A 165 4.00 -12.72 3.28
N VAL A 166 2.93 -13.51 3.44
CA VAL A 166 3.03 -14.96 3.65
C VAL A 166 3.60 -15.66 2.41
N GLN A 167 3.19 -15.25 1.20
CA GLN A 167 3.74 -15.78 -0.04
C GLN A 167 5.24 -15.46 -0.19
N ILE A 168 5.66 -14.22 0.15
CA ILE A 168 7.06 -13.79 0.16
C ILE A 168 7.86 -14.61 1.18
N TYR A 169 7.35 -14.74 2.41
CA TYR A 169 7.98 -15.56 3.43
C TYR A 169 8.17 -16.99 2.95
N LYS A 170 7.14 -17.64 2.41
CA LYS A 170 7.20 -18.99 1.84
C LYS A 170 8.28 -19.12 0.79
N LYS A 171 8.40 -18.17 -0.13
CA LYS A 171 9.37 -18.15 -1.22
C LYS A 171 10.79 -17.98 -0.74
N TYR A 172 11.00 -17.13 0.27
CA TYR A 172 12.35 -16.75 0.73
C TYR A 172 12.71 -17.31 2.12
N LYS A 173 11.94 -18.22 2.69
CA LYS A 173 12.12 -18.78 4.03
C LYS A 173 13.58 -19.14 4.37
N LYS A 174 14.31 -19.73 3.40
CA LYS A 174 15.72 -20.15 3.61
C LYS A 174 16.70 -18.98 3.71
N LYS A 175 16.29 -17.76 3.35
CA LYS A 175 17.10 -16.54 3.35
C LYS A 175 16.70 -15.56 4.43
N LEU A 176 15.57 -15.80 5.06
CA LEU A 176 14.98 -14.95 6.10
C LEU A 176 15.36 -15.49 7.48
N ASP A 177 15.47 -14.58 8.43
CA ASP A 177 15.56 -14.88 9.84
C ASP A 177 14.27 -15.51 10.36
N SER A 178 14.34 -16.21 11.50
CA SER A 178 13.15 -16.80 12.16
C SER A 178 12.12 -15.74 12.54
N HIS A 179 12.54 -14.51 12.86
CA HIS A 179 11.70 -13.38 13.17
C HIS A 179 10.78 -12.97 11.99
N ALA A 180 11.20 -13.19 10.76
CA ALA A 180 10.40 -12.89 9.57
C ALA A 180 9.04 -13.65 9.54
N ALA A 181 8.94 -14.78 10.26
CA ALA A 181 7.69 -15.50 10.44
C ALA A 181 6.67 -14.67 11.24
N PHE A 182 7.14 -13.86 12.21
CA PHE A 182 6.29 -12.94 12.97
C PHE A 182 5.67 -11.89 12.05
N PHE A 183 6.45 -11.29 11.17
CA PHE A 183 5.95 -10.31 10.21
C PHE A 183 4.92 -10.90 9.25
N ALA A 184 5.17 -12.09 8.71
CA ALA A 184 4.21 -12.76 7.85
C ALA A 184 2.90 -13.09 8.59
N ALA A 185 2.97 -13.50 9.86
CA ALA A 185 1.80 -13.74 10.71
C ALA A 185 1.05 -12.44 11.04
N SER A 186 1.76 -11.35 11.33
CA SER A 186 1.19 -10.03 11.60
C SER A 186 0.44 -9.48 10.38
N ALA A 187 1.00 -9.63 9.18
CA ALA A 187 0.35 -9.25 7.93
C ALA A 187 -0.95 -10.03 7.72
N ALA A 188 -0.89 -11.35 7.84
CA ALA A 188 -2.08 -12.19 7.69
C ALA A 188 -3.18 -11.87 8.71
N LEU A 189 -2.80 -11.52 9.96
CA LEU A 189 -3.75 -11.14 11.00
C LEU A 189 -4.50 -9.84 10.64
N THR A 190 -3.77 -8.83 10.17
CA THR A 190 -4.36 -7.53 9.82
C THR A 190 -5.13 -7.57 8.51
N ASP A 191 -4.85 -8.54 7.65
CA ASP A 191 -5.55 -8.78 6.39
C ASP A 191 -6.72 -9.77 6.52
N TYR A 192 -7.06 -10.16 7.77
CA TYR A 192 -8.11 -11.12 8.09
C TYR A 192 -7.92 -12.51 7.44
N MET A 193 -6.67 -12.87 7.19
CA MET A 193 -6.27 -14.15 6.58
C MET A 193 -5.53 -15.08 7.55
N GLU A 194 -5.56 -14.81 8.86
CA GLU A 194 -4.86 -15.59 9.90
C GLU A 194 -5.32 -17.06 9.98
N CYS A 195 -6.52 -17.35 9.48
CA CYS A 195 -7.05 -18.73 9.43
C CYS A 195 -6.61 -19.51 8.18
N ARG A 196 -5.88 -18.89 7.24
CA ARG A 196 -5.37 -19.57 6.05
C ARG A 196 -4.30 -20.60 6.42
N PRO A 197 -4.08 -21.65 5.58
CA PRO A 197 -3.28 -22.81 5.98
C PRO A 197 -1.88 -22.48 6.49
N LEU A 198 -1.10 -21.69 5.75
CA LEU A 198 0.25 -21.33 6.18
C LEU A 198 0.25 -20.22 7.23
N ALA A 199 -0.63 -19.23 7.09
CA ALA A 199 -0.76 -18.13 8.04
C ALA A 199 -1.08 -18.64 9.45
N SER A 200 -2.01 -19.61 9.60
CA SER A 200 -2.38 -20.19 10.89
C SER A 200 -1.20 -20.93 11.55
N VAL A 201 -0.41 -21.65 10.76
CA VAL A 201 0.81 -22.30 11.25
C VAL A 201 1.85 -21.28 11.70
N LEU A 202 1.98 -20.13 11.00
CA LEU A 202 2.90 -19.07 11.39
C LEU A 202 2.42 -18.39 12.67
N ALA A 203 1.14 -18.02 12.75
CA ALA A 203 0.55 -17.35 13.91
C ALA A 203 0.64 -18.20 15.19
N SER A 204 0.45 -19.53 15.08
CA SER A 204 0.53 -20.44 16.23
C SER A 204 1.93 -20.56 16.89
N ARG A 205 2.96 -19.99 16.26
CA ARG A 205 4.34 -19.99 16.83
C ARG A 205 4.57 -18.90 17.86
N PHE A 206 3.65 -17.94 17.96
CA PHE A 206 3.82 -16.75 18.78
C PHE A 206 2.71 -16.65 19.81
N ASP A 207 3.02 -15.96 20.91
CA ASP A 207 1.95 -15.58 21.85
C ASP A 207 0.91 -14.73 21.12
N ARG A 208 -0.35 -15.13 21.24
CA ARG A 208 -1.44 -14.53 20.49
C ARG A 208 -1.64 -13.05 20.86
N GLN A 209 -1.52 -12.72 22.15
CA GLN A 209 -1.72 -11.34 22.63
C GLN A 209 -0.61 -10.42 22.13
N PHE A 210 0.64 -10.89 22.18
CA PHE A 210 1.78 -10.16 21.68
C PHE A 210 1.68 -9.93 20.16
N LEU A 211 1.35 -10.97 19.39
CA LEU A 211 1.15 -10.85 17.94
C LEU A 211 0.06 -9.82 17.60
N MET A 212 -1.08 -9.87 18.30
CA MET A 212 -2.19 -8.93 18.09
C MET A 212 -1.81 -7.51 18.45
N LEU A 213 -1.10 -7.31 19.57
CA LEU A 213 -0.66 -5.98 20.01
C LEU A 213 0.25 -5.33 18.98
N GLU A 214 1.29 -6.04 18.57
CA GLU A 214 2.29 -5.53 17.62
C GLU A 214 1.70 -5.27 16.23
N ALA A 215 0.92 -6.21 15.71
CA ALA A 215 0.26 -6.07 14.42
C ALA A 215 -0.73 -4.90 14.40
N THR A 216 -1.54 -4.74 15.46
CA THR A 216 -2.50 -3.64 15.58
C THR A 216 -1.78 -2.30 15.74
N ALA A 217 -0.73 -2.24 16.58
CA ALA A 217 0.05 -1.03 16.74
C ALA A 217 0.67 -0.57 15.41
N LEU A 218 1.25 -1.51 14.65
CA LEU A 218 1.78 -1.23 13.31
C LEU A 218 0.69 -0.73 12.35
N SER A 219 -0.47 -1.37 12.34
CA SER A 219 -1.62 -0.93 11.53
C SER A 219 -2.04 0.50 11.87
N TYR A 220 -2.06 0.86 13.15
CA TYR A 220 -2.41 2.20 13.60
C TYR A 220 -1.33 3.24 13.26
N MET A 221 -0.05 2.87 13.33
CA MET A 221 1.05 3.73 12.87
C MET A 221 0.93 4.05 11.39
N ILE A 222 0.65 3.05 10.55
CA ILE A 222 0.45 3.20 9.11
C ILE A 222 -0.77 4.09 8.83
N SER A 223 -1.92 3.76 9.43
CA SER A 223 -3.17 4.50 9.25
C SER A 223 -3.07 5.97 9.65
N SER A 224 -2.27 6.28 10.68
CA SER A 224 -2.02 7.67 11.11
C SER A 224 -1.10 8.44 10.16
N ASN A 225 -0.34 7.76 9.32
CA ASN A 225 0.74 8.35 8.52
C ASN A 225 0.61 8.03 7.02
N GLN A 226 -0.58 7.74 6.52
CA GLN A 226 -0.79 7.40 5.10
C GLN A 226 -0.23 8.45 4.13
N ASN A 227 -0.21 9.72 4.51
CA ASN A 227 0.33 10.82 3.69
C ASN A 227 1.80 11.15 4.01
N ASN A 228 2.44 10.45 4.94
CA ASN A 228 3.83 10.66 5.34
C ASN A 228 4.72 9.52 4.80
N GLU A 229 5.07 9.61 3.51
CA GLU A 229 5.90 8.58 2.84
C GLU A 229 7.25 8.40 3.55
N GLU A 230 7.85 9.47 4.07
CA GLU A 230 9.12 9.41 4.77
C GLU A 230 9.02 8.57 6.05
N PHE A 231 7.96 8.76 6.84
CA PHE A 231 7.70 7.94 8.03
C PHE A 231 7.51 6.47 7.67
N LEU A 232 6.68 6.18 6.64
CA LEU A 232 6.43 4.80 6.22
C LEU A 232 7.70 4.11 5.70
N VAL A 233 8.57 4.82 4.99
CA VAL A 233 9.87 4.30 4.57
C VAL A 233 10.76 4.01 5.79
N ARG A 234 10.82 4.91 6.79
CA ARG A 234 11.55 4.63 8.06
C ARG A 234 11.01 3.41 8.79
N VAL A 235 9.69 3.18 8.78
CA VAL A 235 9.08 1.96 9.34
C VAL A 235 9.63 0.73 8.61
N VAL A 236 9.63 0.72 7.27
CA VAL A 236 10.19 -0.39 6.48
C VAL A 236 11.68 -0.60 6.81
N GLU A 237 12.48 0.47 6.91
CA GLU A 237 13.89 0.37 7.26
C GLU A 237 14.10 -0.28 8.64
N SER A 238 13.42 0.23 9.68
CA SER A 238 13.51 -0.29 11.05
C SER A 238 13.11 -1.76 11.13
N LEU A 239 11.96 -2.13 10.56
CA LEU A 239 11.48 -3.51 10.58
C LEU A 239 12.37 -4.44 9.73
N SER A 240 13.05 -3.94 8.70
CA SER A 240 14.01 -4.73 7.91
C SER A 240 15.25 -5.14 8.70
N GLU A 241 15.54 -4.47 9.81
CA GLU A 241 16.55 -4.84 10.80
C GLU A 241 16.05 -5.89 11.80
N MET A 242 14.87 -6.47 11.56
CA MET A 242 14.19 -7.45 12.43
C MET A 242 13.76 -6.89 13.79
N LYS A 243 13.53 -5.59 13.89
CA LYS A 243 12.92 -4.95 15.06
C LYS A 243 11.43 -5.20 15.11
N TYR A 244 10.86 -5.24 16.31
CA TYR A 244 9.42 -5.25 16.50
C TYR A 244 8.81 -3.84 16.31
N PRO A 245 7.52 -3.72 16.01
CA PRO A 245 6.84 -2.43 15.91
C PRO A 245 7.01 -1.53 17.15
N HIS A 246 7.02 -2.09 18.38
CA HIS A 246 7.23 -1.29 19.59
C HIS A 246 8.65 -0.67 19.69
N GLU A 247 9.64 -1.21 18.98
CA GLU A 247 10.99 -0.67 18.93
C GLU A 247 11.14 0.51 17.95
N ILE A 248 10.09 0.83 17.19
CA ILE A 248 10.07 2.01 16.33
C ILE A 248 9.89 3.24 17.23
N GLU A 249 10.85 4.16 17.19
CA GLU A 249 10.85 5.36 18.01
C GLU A 249 9.53 6.16 17.86
N GLY A 250 8.85 6.39 18.98
CA GLY A 250 7.55 7.06 19.02
C GLY A 250 6.37 6.28 18.41
N GLY A 251 6.61 5.05 17.92
CA GLY A 251 5.60 4.25 17.23
C GLY A 251 4.38 3.94 18.08
N PHE A 252 4.56 3.44 19.30
CA PHE A 252 3.45 3.15 20.19
C PHE A 252 2.69 4.41 20.66
N ALA A 253 3.36 5.55 20.80
CA ALA A 253 2.68 6.81 21.08
C ALA A 253 1.80 7.28 19.90
N ILE A 254 2.20 6.99 18.66
CA ILE A 254 1.36 7.20 17.47
C ILE A 254 0.15 6.27 17.49
N ALA A 255 0.37 4.98 17.76
CA ALA A 255 -0.69 3.98 17.84
C ALA A 255 -1.71 4.32 18.94
N GLU A 256 -1.25 4.76 20.13
CA GLU A 256 -2.11 5.21 21.23
C GLU A 256 -3.00 6.39 20.81
N ARG A 257 -2.43 7.42 20.20
CA ARG A 257 -3.22 8.57 19.70
C ARG A 257 -4.25 8.14 18.67
N TYR A 258 -3.90 7.22 17.78
CA TYR A 258 -4.85 6.70 16.80
C TYR A 258 -5.94 5.85 17.46
N ALA A 259 -5.61 5.03 18.46
CA ALA A 259 -6.60 4.26 19.24
C ALA A 259 -7.62 5.17 19.95
N LYS A 260 -7.17 6.28 20.54
CA LYS A 260 -8.07 7.31 21.12
C LYS A 260 -9.01 7.88 20.05
N LYS A 261 -8.46 8.24 18.90
CA LYS A 261 -9.24 8.74 17.75
C LYS A 261 -10.27 7.73 17.26
N VAL A 262 -9.91 6.44 17.22
CA VAL A 262 -10.84 5.35 16.87
C VAL A 262 -11.97 5.27 17.91
N ALA A 263 -11.65 5.30 19.21
CA ALA A 263 -12.64 5.24 20.28
C ALA A 263 -13.65 6.41 20.21
N ASP A 264 -13.16 7.62 19.93
CA ASP A 264 -14.01 8.81 19.77
C ASP A 264 -14.89 8.70 18.52
N GLY A 265 -14.32 8.19 17.41
CA GLY A 265 -15.08 7.92 16.18
C GLY A 265 -16.20 6.88 16.37
N VAL A 266 -15.93 5.84 17.17
CA VAL A 266 -16.96 4.81 17.50
C VAL A 266 -18.13 5.43 18.24
N ARG A 267 -17.88 6.27 19.25
CA ARG A 267 -18.96 6.97 20.00
C ARG A 267 -19.82 7.82 19.07
N THR A 268 -19.18 8.60 18.20
CA THR A 268 -19.91 9.45 17.23
C THR A 268 -20.75 8.63 16.25
N VAL A 269 -20.21 7.50 15.79
CA VAL A 269 -20.90 6.64 14.82
C VAL A 269 -22.11 5.95 15.42
N GLN A 270 -22.05 5.54 16.70
CA GLN A 270 -23.13 4.81 17.38
C GLN A 270 -24.45 5.55 17.32
N ASP A 271 -24.44 6.86 17.49
CA ASP A 271 -25.64 7.71 17.49
C ASP A 271 -26.16 8.02 16.08
N ALA A 272 -25.38 7.74 15.05
CA ALA A 272 -25.66 8.10 13.66
C ALA A 272 -26.01 6.91 12.75
N ILE A 273 -26.00 5.70 13.30
CA ILE A 273 -26.31 4.49 12.53
C ILE A 273 -27.78 4.48 12.10
N VAL A 274 -28.01 4.33 10.80
CA VAL A 274 -29.33 4.10 10.24
C VAL A 274 -29.44 2.61 9.87
N ASN A 275 -30.51 1.95 10.34
CA ASN A 275 -30.77 0.55 10.08
C ASN A 275 -31.86 0.36 9.03
N LYS A 276 -31.59 -0.46 8.03
CA LYS A 276 -32.58 -1.08 7.13
C LYS A 276 -32.82 -2.54 7.52
N LYS A 277 -33.41 -3.34 6.66
CA LYS A 277 -33.72 -4.73 6.93
C LYS A 277 -32.42 -5.54 7.14
N ASN A 278 -31.50 -5.50 6.20
CA ASN A 278 -30.25 -6.28 6.18
C ASN A 278 -28.99 -5.43 6.25
N LEU A 279 -29.12 -4.11 6.09
CA LEU A 279 -28.03 -3.16 6.00
C LEU A 279 -28.09 -2.12 7.11
N ALA A 280 -26.96 -1.87 7.77
CA ALA A 280 -26.75 -0.69 8.59
C ALA A 280 -25.78 0.27 7.89
N TYR A 281 -26.05 1.57 7.94
CA TYR A 281 -25.18 2.55 7.28
C TYR A 281 -25.07 3.87 8.03
N THR A 282 -23.99 4.60 7.75
CA THR A 282 -23.70 5.92 8.33
C THR A 282 -22.80 6.74 7.41
N PRO A 283 -22.90 8.07 7.39
CA PRO A 283 -21.84 8.89 6.81
C PRO A 283 -20.53 8.76 7.62
N SER A 284 -19.41 9.05 6.97
CA SER A 284 -18.11 9.14 7.65
C SER A 284 -17.96 10.53 8.27
N PHE A 285 -17.90 10.64 9.57
CA PHE A 285 -17.82 11.90 10.31
C PHE A 285 -16.41 12.28 10.77
N SER A 286 -15.43 11.41 10.59
CA SER A 286 -14.09 11.61 11.16
C SER A 286 -13.01 11.48 10.10
N ASP A 287 -11.79 11.88 10.48
CA ASP A 287 -10.58 11.60 9.70
C ASP A 287 -10.16 10.12 9.74
N LEU A 288 -10.96 9.24 10.35
CA LEU A 288 -10.74 7.80 10.31
C LEU A 288 -11.05 7.26 8.92
N SER A 289 -10.35 6.20 8.54
CA SER A 289 -10.70 5.49 7.32
C SER A 289 -12.09 4.87 7.43
N ALA A 290 -12.88 4.95 6.36
CA ALA A 290 -14.19 4.32 6.31
C ALA A 290 -14.11 2.79 6.54
N GLY A 291 -12.98 2.16 6.19
CA GLY A 291 -12.70 0.75 6.43
C GLY A 291 -12.59 0.38 7.91
N VAL A 292 -12.14 1.30 8.77
CA VAL A 292 -12.13 1.10 10.23
C VAL A 292 -13.54 1.27 10.79
N ILE A 293 -14.22 2.37 10.43
CA ILE A 293 -15.55 2.71 10.95
C ILE A 293 -16.58 1.63 10.61
N VAL A 294 -16.57 1.11 9.39
CA VAL A 294 -17.57 0.14 8.93
C VAL A 294 -17.55 -1.17 9.73
N ASN A 295 -16.40 -1.57 10.25
CA ASN A 295 -16.33 -2.76 11.12
C ASN A 295 -17.05 -2.52 12.47
N PHE A 296 -16.98 -1.31 13.00
CA PHE A 296 -17.73 -0.95 14.20
C PHE A 296 -19.24 -0.86 13.92
N VAL A 297 -19.64 -0.27 12.80
CA VAL A 297 -21.05 -0.25 12.38
C VAL A 297 -21.61 -1.66 12.27
N LEU A 298 -20.85 -2.58 11.68
CA LEU A 298 -21.23 -3.99 11.57
C LEU A 298 -21.43 -4.64 12.94
N GLY A 299 -20.49 -4.42 13.87
CA GLY A 299 -20.57 -4.99 15.23
C GLY A 299 -21.67 -4.39 16.08
N ILE A 300 -21.91 -3.07 15.99
CA ILE A 300 -22.93 -2.38 16.80
C ILE A 300 -24.34 -2.66 16.31
N SER A 301 -24.56 -2.73 15.00
CA SER A 301 -25.89 -2.86 14.40
C SER A 301 -26.44 -4.29 14.39
N GLU A 302 -25.54 -5.29 14.54
CA GLU A 302 -25.84 -6.71 14.39
C GLU A 302 -26.48 -7.09 13.03
N LYS A 303 -26.38 -6.18 12.02
CA LYS A 303 -26.89 -6.45 10.67
C LYS A 303 -25.91 -7.31 9.88
N PRO A 304 -26.43 -8.12 8.91
CA PRO A 304 -25.54 -8.94 8.05
C PRO A 304 -24.52 -8.11 7.28
N VAL A 305 -24.85 -6.85 6.92
CA VAL A 305 -23.98 -5.96 6.16
C VAL A 305 -23.98 -4.57 6.79
N ALA A 306 -22.81 -3.92 6.75
CA ALA A 306 -22.63 -2.52 7.14
C ALA A 306 -21.98 -1.72 6.03
N MET A 307 -22.31 -0.42 5.97
CA MET A 307 -21.78 0.52 4.99
C MET A 307 -21.44 1.86 5.62
N VAL A 308 -20.31 2.42 5.21
CA VAL A 308 -19.90 3.79 5.54
C VAL A 308 -19.59 4.53 4.24
N TYR A 309 -20.14 5.73 4.08
CA TYR A 309 -19.95 6.53 2.89
C TYR A 309 -19.40 7.92 3.19
N ARG A 310 -18.59 8.45 2.26
CA ARG A 310 -18.03 9.80 2.32
C ARG A 310 -18.19 10.48 0.97
N LEU A 311 -18.74 11.67 0.95
CA LEU A 311 -18.79 12.48 -0.25
C LEU A 311 -17.38 12.97 -0.63
N LYS A 312 -17.05 12.82 -1.90
CA LYS A 312 -15.91 13.48 -2.55
C LYS A 312 -16.44 14.51 -3.55
N ASP A 313 -16.39 15.77 -3.16
CA ASP A 313 -16.96 16.87 -3.95
C ASP A 313 -16.22 17.08 -5.28
N ASP A 314 -14.90 16.84 -5.31
CA ASP A 314 -14.05 16.94 -6.50
C ASP A 314 -14.47 16.02 -7.65
N ILE A 315 -15.09 14.88 -7.33
CA ILE A 315 -15.59 13.91 -8.32
C ILE A 315 -17.12 13.77 -8.28
N ASN A 316 -17.82 14.58 -7.50
CA ASN A 316 -19.27 14.53 -7.30
C ASN A 316 -19.81 13.11 -7.03
N SER A 317 -19.11 12.35 -6.22
CA SER A 317 -19.42 10.94 -5.94
C SER A 317 -19.16 10.58 -4.49
N TYR A 318 -19.88 9.59 -3.99
CA TYR A 318 -19.58 8.96 -2.69
C TYR A 318 -18.56 7.85 -2.86
N ILE A 319 -17.57 7.86 -1.98
CA ILE A 319 -16.68 6.70 -1.76
C ILE A 319 -17.26 5.91 -0.61
N ILE A 320 -17.46 4.64 -0.82
CA ILE A 320 -18.20 3.76 0.09
C ILE A 320 -17.33 2.57 0.48
N SER A 321 -17.29 2.27 1.78
CA SER A 321 -16.72 1.03 2.33
C SER A 321 -17.84 0.15 2.86
N ILE A 322 -17.82 -1.14 2.52
CA ILE A 322 -18.87 -2.10 2.85
C ILE A 322 -18.24 -3.35 3.46
N ARG A 323 -18.84 -3.87 4.50
CA ARG A 323 -18.43 -5.12 5.16
C ARG A 323 -19.64 -6.02 5.39
N ALA A 324 -19.42 -7.33 5.25
CA ALA A 324 -20.39 -8.36 5.63
C ALA A 324 -19.89 -9.15 6.84
N SER A 325 -20.83 -9.57 7.68
CA SER A 325 -20.57 -10.51 8.77
C SER A 325 -20.13 -11.88 8.23
N LYS A 326 -19.45 -12.67 9.06
CA LYS A 326 -19.07 -14.05 8.68
C LYS A 326 -20.28 -14.92 8.34
N ALA A 327 -21.41 -14.68 9.00
CA ALA A 327 -22.66 -15.42 8.80
C ALA A 327 -23.42 -15.00 7.51
N CYS A 328 -23.08 -13.88 6.89
CA CYS A 328 -23.71 -13.44 5.65
C CYS A 328 -23.40 -14.43 4.51
N GLY A 329 -24.41 -15.06 3.93
CA GLY A 329 -24.27 -16.14 2.94
C GLY A 329 -23.90 -15.69 1.52
N VAL A 330 -23.90 -14.36 1.24
CA VAL A 330 -23.70 -13.84 -0.10
C VAL A 330 -22.26 -13.39 -0.36
N HIS A 331 -21.87 -13.40 -1.62
CA HIS A 331 -20.60 -12.84 -2.06
C HIS A 331 -20.74 -11.32 -2.33
N LEU A 332 -20.50 -10.53 -1.28
CA LEU A 332 -20.74 -9.09 -1.28
C LEU A 332 -20.05 -8.35 -2.47
N GLY A 333 -18.82 -8.72 -2.80
CA GLY A 333 -18.08 -8.08 -3.90
C GLY A 333 -18.76 -8.18 -5.26
N ARG A 334 -19.45 -9.28 -5.54
CA ARG A 334 -20.23 -9.46 -6.79
C ARG A 334 -21.47 -8.58 -6.79
N ILE A 335 -22.23 -8.58 -5.69
CA ILE A 335 -23.43 -7.74 -5.53
C ILE A 335 -23.07 -6.26 -5.67
N VAL A 336 -22.03 -5.81 -4.97
CA VAL A 336 -21.57 -4.42 -5.02
C VAL A 336 -21.11 -4.02 -6.42
N ASN A 337 -20.44 -4.90 -7.15
CA ASN A 337 -20.01 -4.66 -8.53
C ASN A 337 -21.21 -4.49 -9.46
N GLU A 338 -22.19 -5.37 -9.36
CA GLU A 338 -23.41 -5.34 -10.18
C GLU A 338 -24.23 -4.10 -9.89
N VAL A 339 -24.59 -3.88 -8.62
CA VAL A 339 -25.43 -2.75 -8.20
C VAL A 339 -24.78 -1.41 -8.56
N ALA A 340 -23.48 -1.23 -8.27
CA ALA A 340 -22.79 0.01 -8.59
C ALA A 340 -22.73 0.26 -10.10
N SER A 341 -22.46 -0.78 -10.91
CA SER A 341 -22.41 -0.66 -12.37
C SER A 341 -23.75 -0.26 -12.97
N ASN A 342 -24.86 -0.81 -12.46
CA ASN A 342 -26.22 -0.53 -12.96
C ASN A 342 -26.67 0.93 -12.73
N ILE A 343 -26.05 1.65 -11.80
CA ILE A 343 -26.38 3.05 -11.49
C ILE A 343 -25.31 4.04 -11.96
N GLY A 344 -24.39 3.60 -12.83
CA GLY A 344 -23.33 4.45 -13.38
C GLY A 344 -22.13 4.67 -12.45
N GLY A 345 -22.06 3.91 -11.37
CA GLY A 345 -20.92 3.88 -10.45
C GLY A 345 -19.89 2.79 -10.79
N SER A 346 -19.08 2.47 -9.84
CA SER A 346 -18.14 1.33 -9.89
C SER A 346 -17.94 0.77 -8.49
N GLY A 347 -17.73 -0.54 -8.38
CA GLY A 347 -17.53 -1.16 -7.09
C GLY A 347 -17.07 -2.60 -7.24
N GLY A 348 -16.81 -3.26 -6.10
CA GLY A 348 -16.38 -4.64 -6.02
C GLY A 348 -15.44 -4.86 -4.84
N GLY A 349 -14.81 -6.02 -4.80
CA GLY A 349 -13.92 -6.43 -3.74
C GLY A 349 -14.07 -7.91 -3.41
N HIS A 350 -13.75 -8.24 -2.17
CA HIS A 350 -13.79 -9.61 -1.66
C HIS A 350 -15.19 -10.02 -1.21
N GLU A 351 -15.32 -11.26 -0.81
CA GLU A 351 -16.61 -11.83 -0.36
C GLU A 351 -17.22 -11.06 0.83
N LYS A 352 -16.40 -10.59 1.75
CA LYS A 352 -16.84 -9.91 2.99
C LYS A 352 -16.38 -8.45 3.11
N ALA A 353 -15.60 -7.96 2.18
CA ALA A 353 -15.02 -6.61 2.23
C ALA A 353 -14.98 -5.98 0.84
N CYS A 354 -15.69 -4.86 0.66
CA CYS A 354 -15.87 -4.22 -0.63
C CYS A 354 -15.77 -2.71 -0.54
N GLY A 355 -15.57 -2.09 -1.70
CA GLY A 355 -15.67 -0.65 -1.88
C GLY A 355 -16.53 -0.32 -3.09
N ALA A 356 -17.09 0.89 -3.09
CA ALA A 356 -17.82 1.41 -4.24
C ALA A 356 -17.58 2.90 -4.41
N MET A 357 -17.74 3.38 -5.64
CA MET A 357 -17.85 4.77 -5.98
C MET A 357 -19.21 4.97 -6.67
N VAL A 358 -20.05 5.83 -6.08
CA VAL A 358 -21.44 6.00 -6.48
C VAL A 358 -21.71 7.49 -6.74
N PRO A 359 -22.32 7.87 -7.88
CA PRO A 359 -22.73 9.26 -8.13
C PRO A 359 -23.54 9.83 -6.97
N LYS A 360 -23.36 11.13 -6.69
CA LYS A 360 -23.98 11.80 -5.52
C LYS A 360 -25.50 11.65 -5.46
N ASP A 361 -26.16 11.75 -6.60
CA ASP A 361 -27.62 11.64 -6.73
C ASP A 361 -28.16 10.20 -6.69
N LYS A 362 -27.28 9.20 -6.58
CA LYS A 362 -27.62 7.76 -6.62
C LYS A 362 -27.40 7.01 -5.30
N LEU A 363 -27.03 7.72 -4.23
CA LEU A 363 -26.71 7.07 -2.95
C LEU A 363 -27.87 6.25 -2.39
N GLU A 364 -29.05 6.84 -2.28
CA GLU A 364 -30.24 6.15 -1.73
C GLU A 364 -30.63 4.95 -2.59
N GLN A 365 -30.59 5.09 -3.92
CA GLN A 365 -30.84 3.98 -4.83
C GLN A 365 -29.84 2.83 -4.63
N PHE A 366 -28.57 3.17 -4.38
CA PHE A 366 -27.53 2.19 -4.07
C PHE A 366 -27.79 1.47 -2.74
N ILE A 367 -28.13 2.23 -1.69
CA ILE A 367 -28.43 1.71 -0.35
C ILE A 367 -29.59 0.70 -0.43
N ASP A 368 -30.70 1.09 -1.08
CA ASP A 368 -31.88 0.25 -1.22
C ASP A 368 -31.59 -1.02 -2.03
N ALA A 369 -30.83 -0.90 -3.12
CA ALA A 369 -30.49 -2.02 -3.95
C ALA A 369 -29.58 -3.04 -3.21
N ILE A 370 -28.61 -2.56 -2.40
CA ILE A 370 -27.78 -3.45 -1.57
C ILE A 370 -28.62 -4.13 -0.49
N ASP A 371 -29.49 -3.39 0.23
CA ASP A 371 -30.35 -3.97 1.27
C ASP A 371 -31.23 -5.10 0.73
N ASN A 372 -31.85 -4.88 -0.45
CA ASN A 372 -32.69 -5.87 -1.11
C ASN A 372 -31.91 -7.08 -1.67
N ALA A 373 -30.68 -6.89 -2.14
CA ALA A 373 -29.88 -7.96 -2.72
C ALA A 373 -29.32 -8.95 -1.68
N ILE A 374 -29.38 -8.61 -0.38
CA ILE A 374 -28.91 -9.49 0.72
C ILE A 374 -30.00 -10.48 1.13
N ASP A 375 -31.25 -10.25 0.80
CA ASP A 375 -32.38 -11.14 1.10
C ASP A 375 -32.44 -12.39 0.20
N ASN A 376 -31.72 -12.38 -0.91
CA ASN A 376 -31.68 -13.45 -1.89
C ASN A 376 -30.40 -14.28 -1.74
#